data_dcedc86baaa04a16efe4b03f29dfdc8d
#
_entry.id   dcedc86baaa04a16efe4b03f29dfdc8d
#
_cell.length_a   1.000
_cell.length_b   1.000
_cell.length_c   1.000
_cell.angle_alpha   90.00
_cell.angle_beta   90.00
_cell.angle_gamma   90.00
#
_symmetry.space_group_name_H-M   'P 1'
#
loop_
_entity.id
_entity.type
_entity.pdbx_description
1 polymer ?
#
loop_
_entity_poly.entity_id
_entity_poly.type
_entity_poly.pdbx_seq_one_letter_code
_entity_poly.pdbx_strand_id
1 'polypeptide(L)'
;DAFAKAGAAQGLPEEQSAALALQTVIGAAKMLESTGLPAAELAQKVATPGGCTAAGMDVMRASDMQKILTDTIAATVNKAKAVAK
;
A
#
# COMPACT_ATOMS: atom_id res chain seq x y z
N ASP A 1 -3.93 -6.55 7.35
CA ASP A 1 -3.89 -6.48 8.82
C ASP A 1 -3.25 -5.18 9.33
N ALA A 2 -2.02 -4.88 8.96
CA ALA A 2 -1.34 -3.65 9.38
C ALA A 2 -2.11 -2.39 8.94
N PHE A 3 -2.62 -2.38 7.73
CA PHE A 3 -3.37 -1.24 7.20
C PHE A 3 -4.68 -1.05 7.98
N ALA A 4 -5.39 -2.14 8.27
CA ALA A 4 -6.61 -2.07 9.07
C ALA A 4 -6.32 -1.59 10.49
N LYS A 5 -5.24 -2.06 11.10
CA LYS A 5 -4.82 -1.62 12.43
C LYS A 5 -4.47 -0.12 12.45
N ALA A 6 -3.85 0.38 11.40
CA ALA A 6 -3.52 1.80 11.29
C ALA A 6 -4.79 2.66 11.27
N GLY A 7 -5.82 2.24 10.53
CA GLY A 7 -7.10 2.94 10.52
C GLY A 7 -7.80 2.90 11.88
N ALA A 8 -7.76 1.76 12.55
CA ALA A 8 -8.34 1.62 13.88
C ALA A 8 -7.65 2.54 14.89
N ALA A 9 -6.34 2.73 14.77
CA ALA A 9 -5.57 3.65 15.62
C ALA A 9 -6.05 5.09 15.49
N GLN A 10 -6.65 5.47 14.36
CA GLN A 10 -7.21 6.80 14.14
C GLN A 10 -8.66 6.92 14.58
N GLY A 11 -9.21 5.91 15.25
CA GLY A 11 -10.54 5.98 15.84
C GLY A 11 -11.64 5.24 15.09
N LEU A 12 -11.31 4.56 13.99
CA LEU A 12 -12.30 3.76 13.27
C LEU A 12 -12.56 2.44 14.02
N PRO A 13 -13.82 1.96 14.09
CA PRO A 13 -14.07 0.62 14.58
C PRO A 13 -13.31 -0.42 13.77
N GLU A 14 -12.78 -1.46 14.42
CA GLU A 14 -11.92 -2.45 13.75
C GLU A 14 -12.56 -3.08 12.52
N GLU A 15 -13.82 -3.47 12.59
CA GLU A 15 -14.51 -4.09 11.45
C GLU A 15 -14.63 -3.14 10.27
N GLN A 16 -14.96 -1.88 10.54
CA GLN A 16 -15.04 -0.86 9.48
C GLN A 16 -13.66 -0.56 8.89
N SER A 17 -12.66 -0.49 9.74
CA SER A 17 -11.28 -0.26 9.27
C SER A 17 -10.79 -1.38 8.36
N ALA A 18 -11.07 -2.63 8.72
CA ALA A 18 -10.72 -3.79 7.89
C ALA A 18 -11.43 -3.75 6.54
N ALA A 19 -12.73 -3.43 6.53
CA ALA A 19 -13.51 -3.33 5.29
C ALA A 19 -13.00 -2.20 4.40
N LEU A 20 -12.68 -1.04 4.98
CA LEU A 20 -12.14 0.10 4.23
C LEU A 20 -10.77 -0.21 3.67
N ALA A 21 -9.91 -0.86 4.43
CA ALA A 21 -8.59 -1.26 3.98
C ALA A 21 -8.69 -2.20 2.76
N LEU A 22 -9.57 -3.19 2.84
CA LEU A 22 -9.80 -4.13 1.74
C LEU A 22 -10.28 -3.40 0.49
N GLN A 23 -11.29 -2.54 0.63
CA GLN A 23 -11.84 -1.81 -0.51
C GLN A 23 -10.84 -0.83 -1.11
N THR A 24 -9.98 -0.24 -0.29
CA THR A 24 -8.93 0.66 -0.76
C THR A 24 -7.95 -0.08 -1.68
N VAL A 25 -7.52 -1.28 -1.26
CA VAL A 25 -6.61 -2.09 -2.07
C VAL A 25 -7.28 -2.56 -3.36
N ILE A 26 -8.52 -3.04 -3.27
CA ILE A 26 -9.28 -3.47 -4.45
C ILE A 26 -9.47 -2.31 -5.42
N GLY A 27 -9.87 -1.14 -4.92
CA GLY A 27 -10.10 0.03 -5.74
C GLY A 27 -8.86 0.53 -6.45
N ALA A 28 -7.74 0.58 -5.73
CA ALA A 28 -6.46 0.99 -6.31
C ALA A 28 -6.01 0.03 -7.41
N ALA A 29 -6.13 -1.28 -7.16
CA ALA A 29 -5.78 -2.30 -8.15
C ALA A 29 -6.64 -2.18 -9.40
N LYS A 30 -7.95 -1.98 -9.24
CA LYS A 30 -8.87 -1.79 -10.37
C LYS A 30 -8.56 -0.54 -11.16
N MET A 31 -8.21 0.57 -10.50
CA MET A 31 -7.82 1.79 -11.19
C MET A 31 -6.57 1.59 -12.05
N LEU A 32 -5.56 0.93 -11.51
CA LEU A 32 -4.34 0.62 -12.27
C LEU A 32 -4.67 -0.24 -13.49
N GLU A 33 -5.50 -1.26 -13.30
CA GLU A 33 -5.89 -2.16 -14.37
C GLU A 33 -6.67 -1.44 -15.47
N SER A 34 -7.67 -0.64 -15.09
CA SER A 34 -8.55 0.02 -16.07
C SER A 34 -7.90 1.20 -16.78
N THR A 35 -7.01 1.94 -16.11
CA THR A 35 -6.35 3.09 -16.72
C THR A 35 -5.10 2.70 -17.52
N GLY A 36 -4.45 1.60 -17.16
CA GLY A 36 -3.20 1.19 -17.77
C GLY A 36 -2.02 2.10 -17.44
N LEU A 37 -2.20 3.06 -16.53
CA LEU A 37 -1.15 4.00 -16.16
C LEU A 37 -0.10 3.34 -15.26
N PRO A 38 1.17 3.76 -15.34
CA PRO A 38 2.16 3.38 -14.33
C PRO A 38 1.70 3.82 -12.95
N ALA A 39 1.98 3.02 -11.92
CA ALA A 39 1.53 3.29 -10.56
C ALA A 39 1.96 4.67 -10.06
N ALA A 40 3.20 5.06 -10.33
CA ALA A 40 3.72 6.37 -9.90
C ALA A 40 2.94 7.53 -10.54
N GLU A 41 2.54 7.39 -11.80
CA GLU A 41 1.78 8.42 -12.49
C GLU A 41 0.36 8.54 -11.94
N LEU A 42 -0.29 7.39 -11.67
CA LEU A 42 -1.62 7.41 -11.05
C LEU A 42 -1.56 8.04 -9.66
N ALA A 43 -0.53 7.72 -8.87
CA ALA A 43 -0.34 8.31 -7.56
C ALA A 43 -0.24 9.83 -7.63
N GLN A 44 0.48 10.37 -8.62
CA GLN A 44 0.58 11.82 -8.81
C GLN A 44 -0.77 12.46 -9.15
N LYS A 45 -1.60 11.77 -9.93
CA LYS A 45 -2.91 12.29 -10.30
C LYS A 45 -3.87 12.39 -9.12
N VAL A 46 -3.78 11.48 -8.15
CA VAL A 46 -4.66 11.49 -6.99
C VAL A 46 -4.11 12.33 -5.83
N ALA A 47 -2.81 12.60 -5.82
CA ALA A 47 -2.15 13.34 -4.74
C ALA A 47 -2.08 14.83 -5.09
N THR A 48 -3.13 15.57 -4.74
CA THR A 48 -3.16 17.02 -4.92
C THR A 48 -2.14 17.67 -3.99
N PRO A 49 -1.28 18.59 -4.51
CA PRO A 49 -0.34 19.31 -3.65
C PRO A 49 -1.04 19.97 -2.47
N GLY A 50 -0.52 19.75 -1.26
CA GLY A 50 -1.12 20.27 -0.04
C GLY A 50 -2.33 19.50 0.46
N GLY A 51 -2.76 18.44 -0.24
CA GLY A 51 -3.91 17.62 0.15
C GLY A 51 -3.56 16.48 1.10
N CYS A 52 -4.60 15.79 1.56
CA CYS A 52 -4.46 14.67 2.53
C CYS A 52 -3.63 13.52 1.97
N THR A 53 -3.87 13.14 0.72
CA THR A 53 -3.16 12.03 0.08
C THR A 53 -1.67 12.35 -0.07
N ALA A 54 -1.34 13.59 -0.47
CA ALA A 54 0.05 14.01 -0.59
C ALA A 54 0.77 13.97 0.76
N ALA A 55 0.10 14.39 1.83
CA ALA A 55 0.67 14.34 3.18
C ALA A 55 0.98 12.90 3.60
N GLY A 56 0.06 11.96 3.34
CA GLY A 56 0.27 10.55 3.63
C GLY A 56 1.41 9.95 2.81
N MET A 57 1.47 10.29 1.52
CA MET A 57 2.54 9.82 0.64
C MET A 57 3.91 10.32 1.06
N ASP A 58 4.00 11.54 1.58
CA ASP A 58 5.26 12.09 2.08
C ASP A 58 5.80 11.25 3.26
N VAL A 59 4.92 10.81 4.15
CA VAL A 59 5.29 9.91 5.25
C VAL A 59 5.84 8.60 4.71
N MET A 60 5.16 8.00 3.74
CA MET A 60 5.59 6.74 3.13
C MET A 60 6.95 6.87 2.44
N ARG A 61 7.15 7.96 1.71
CA ARG A 61 8.42 8.20 0.99
C ARG A 61 9.59 8.41 1.95
N ALA A 62 9.34 9.01 3.11
CA ALA A 62 10.36 9.22 4.13
C ALA A 62 10.64 7.97 4.96
N SER A 63 9.85 6.90 4.81
CA SER A 63 9.98 5.66 5.57
C SER A 63 10.82 4.63 4.82
N ASP A 64 11.10 3.50 5.48
CA ASP A 64 11.82 2.36 4.91
C ASP A 64 10.91 1.42 4.10
N MET A 65 9.77 1.88 3.63
CA MET A 65 8.76 1.03 2.99
C MET A 65 9.33 0.25 1.80
N GLN A 66 10.08 0.92 0.92
CA GLN A 66 10.69 0.25 -0.24
C GLN A 66 11.64 -0.86 0.22
N LYS A 67 12.44 -0.58 1.23
CA LYS A 67 13.38 -1.57 1.77
C LYS A 67 12.65 -2.76 2.37
N ILE A 68 11.58 -2.51 3.13
CA ILE A 68 10.79 -3.58 3.74
C ILE A 68 10.18 -4.49 2.66
N LEU A 69 9.62 -3.91 1.62
CA LEU A 69 9.06 -4.68 0.51
C LEU A 69 10.13 -5.47 -0.23
N THR A 70 11.27 -4.86 -0.50
CA THR A 70 12.40 -5.52 -1.15
C THR A 70 12.88 -6.71 -0.32
N ASP A 71 13.08 -6.51 0.97
CA ASP A 71 13.55 -7.56 1.88
C ASP A 71 12.53 -8.69 2.01
N THR A 72 11.24 -8.35 2.04
CA THR A 72 10.15 -9.32 2.11
C THR A 72 10.15 -10.23 0.89
N ILE A 73 10.23 -9.65 -0.29
CA ILE A 73 10.23 -10.41 -1.54
C ILE A 73 11.49 -11.25 -1.65
N ALA A 74 12.65 -10.69 -1.28
CA ALA A 74 13.92 -11.42 -1.32
C ALA A 74 13.89 -12.65 -0.38
N ALA A 75 13.37 -12.49 0.83
CA ALA A 75 13.24 -13.61 1.76
C ALA A 75 12.32 -14.70 1.23
N THR A 76 11.21 -14.29 0.61
CA THR A 76 10.24 -15.22 0.01
C THR A 76 10.87 -16.01 -1.14
N VAL A 77 11.56 -15.31 -2.05
CA VAL A 77 12.22 -15.93 -3.19
C VAL A 77 13.32 -16.89 -2.73
N ASN A 78 14.13 -16.48 -1.76
CA ASN A 78 15.22 -17.31 -1.23
C ASN A 78 14.67 -18.58 -0.60
N LYS A 79 13.57 -18.50 0.14
CA LYS A 79 12.93 -19.66 0.73
C LYS A 79 12.36 -20.60 -0.35
N ALA A 80 11.72 -20.04 -1.36
CA ALA A 80 11.19 -20.81 -2.48
C ALA A 80 12.31 -21.60 -3.19
N LYS A 81 13.46 -20.97 -3.43
CA LYS A 81 14.61 -21.63 -4.04
C LYS A 81 15.16 -22.76 -3.14
N ALA A 82 15.22 -22.54 -1.85
CA ALA A 82 15.68 -23.55 -0.91
C ALA A 82 14.75 -24.78 -0.87
N VAL A 83 13.44 -24.53 -0.92
CA VAL A 83 12.43 -25.62 -0.90
C VAL A 83 12.38 -26.38 -2.21
N ALA A 84 12.68 -25.71 -3.33
CA ALA A 84 12.60 -26.31 -4.68
C ALA A 84 13.75 -27.30 -4.99
N LYS A 85 14.76 -27.37 -4.14
CA LYS A 85 15.88 -28.29 -4.34
C LYS A 85 15.52 -29.74 -4.03
#